data_1d507852393ccaa0989f770b61fbad31
#
_entry.id   1d507852393ccaa0989f770b61fbad31
#
_cell.length_a   1.000
_cell.length_b   1.000
_cell.length_c   1.000
_cell.angle_alpha   90.00
_cell.angle_beta   90.00
_cell.angle_gamma   90.00
#
_symmetry.space_group_name_H-M   'P 1'
#
loop_
_entity.id
_entity.type
_entity.pdbx_description
1 polymer ?
#
loop_
_entity_poly.entity_id
_entity_poly.type
_entity_poly.pdbx_seq_one_letter_code
_entity_poly.pdbx_strand_id
1 'polypeptide(L)'
;MGAIQSNSTANPCSISQAAAIEALNGPQDFIQKNAKVFKERRDLVVDLLNKVPGLHCPRPEGAFYVYPSCAGLIGKKTPKGAMIASDEDFARYLLEAEGVAVVHGEAFGLAPHFRISYATSTEELRDACARIERACRALE
;
A
#
# COMPACT_ATOMS: atom_id res chain seq x y z
N MET A 1 -12.16 -18.58 27.41
CA MET A 1 -11.36 -18.43 26.18
C MET A 1 -10.20 -19.43 26.10
N GLY A 2 -9.40 -19.68 27.15
CA GLY A 2 -8.27 -20.61 27.11
C GLY A 2 -8.61 -22.04 26.64
N ALA A 3 -9.75 -22.59 27.08
CA ALA A 3 -10.16 -23.97 26.69
C ALA A 3 -10.50 -24.06 25.17
N ILE A 4 -11.10 -23.03 24.59
CA ILE A 4 -11.40 -23.00 23.15
C ILE A 4 -10.10 -22.88 22.35
N GLN A 5 -9.20 -22.01 22.78
CA GLN A 5 -7.92 -21.80 22.11
C GLN A 5 -7.03 -23.04 22.17
N SER A 6 -6.95 -23.72 23.33
CA SER A 6 -6.13 -24.93 23.49
C SER A 6 -6.62 -26.11 22.63
N ASN A 7 -7.92 -26.15 22.30
CA ASN A 7 -8.50 -27.20 21.45
C ASN A 7 -8.53 -26.82 19.94
N SER A 8 -8.34 -25.54 19.59
CA SER A 8 -8.46 -25.04 18.20
C SER A 8 -7.11 -24.74 17.57
N THR A 9 -6.09 -24.35 18.36
CA THR A 9 -4.78 -23.94 17.87
C THR A 9 -3.67 -24.68 18.62
N ALA A 10 -2.67 -25.15 17.87
CA ALA A 10 -1.43 -25.65 18.46
C ALA A 10 -0.59 -24.48 18.98
N ASN A 11 0.30 -24.76 19.95
CA ASN A 11 1.29 -23.78 20.40
C ASN A 11 2.21 -23.36 19.23
N PRO A 12 2.78 -22.13 19.27
CA PRO A 12 3.82 -21.73 18.32
C PRO A 12 4.97 -22.74 18.31
N CYS A 13 5.56 -22.95 17.13
CA CYS A 13 6.72 -23.83 16.97
C CYS A 13 7.85 -23.41 17.94
N SER A 14 8.51 -24.36 18.58
CA SER A 14 9.58 -24.09 19.56
C SER A 14 10.76 -23.31 18.96
N ILE A 15 11.09 -23.56 17.70
CA ILE A 15 12.12 -22.79 16.96
C ILE A 15 11.69 -21.32 16.84
N SER A 16 10.43 -21.06 16.51
CA SER A 16 9.90 -19.68 16.45
C SER A 16 9.89 -19.00 17.81
N GLN A 17 9.63 -19.74 18.89
CA GLN A 17 9.69 -19.19 20.26
C GLN A 17 11.13 -18.80 20.63
N ALA A 18 12.12 -19.65 20.32
CA ALA A 18 13.54 -19.33 20.56
C ALA A 18 13.98 -18.11 19.72
N ALA A 19 13.58 -18.03 18.47
CA ALA A 19 13.85 -16.87 17.62
C ALA A 19 13.19 -15.59 18.17
N ALA A 20 11.97 -15.67 18.69
CA ALA A 20 11.26 -14.53 19.29
C ALA A 20 11.97 -14.03 20.56
N ILE A 21 12.51 -14.92 21.39
CA ILE A 21 13.30 -14.55 22.58
C ILE A 21 14.52 -13.73 22.15
N GLU A 22 15.27 -14.19 21.16
CA GLU A 22 16.43 -13.47 20.63
C GLU A 22 16.04 -12.15 19.98
N ALA A 23 14.94 -12.13 19.21
CA ALA A 23 14.44 -10.91 18.58
C ALA A 23 14.02 -9.83 19.59
N LEU A 24 13.53 -10.23 20.77
CA LEU A 24 13.11 -9.29 21.81
C LEU A 24 14.27 -8.81 22.71
N ASN A 25 15.25 -9.69 22.97
CA ASN A 25 16.33 -9.41 23.92
C ASN A 25 17.66 -9.05 23.24
N GLY A 26 17.79 -9.36 21.95
CA GLY A 26 18.99 -9.05 21.15
C GLY A 26 19.11 -7.58 20.75
N PRO A 27 20.12 -7.22 19.94
CA PRO A 27 20.35 -5.85 19.49
C PRO A 27 19.13 -5.27 18.73
N GLN A 28 18.72 -4.05 19.09
CA GLN A 28 17.57 -3.35 18.52
C GLN A 28 17.94 -2.18 17.57
N ASP A 29 19.21 -1.96 17.28
CA ASP A 29 19.69 -0.82 16.49
C ASP A 29 19.08 -0.75 15.08
N PHE A 30 18.76 -1.92 14.51
CA PHE A 30 18.15 -2.00 13.18
C PHE A 30 16.74 -1.36 13.11
N ILE A 31 16.01 -1.32 14.23
CA ILE A 31 14.65 -0.75 14.28
C ILE A 31 14.69 0.72 13.92
N GLN A 32 15.55 1.50 14.55
CA GLN A 32 15.68 2.94 14.30
C GLN A 32 16.17 3.23 12.87
N LYS A 33 17.15 2.45 12.39
CA LYS A 33 17.67 2.57 11.03
C LYS A 33 16.57 2.31 9.99
N ASN A 34 15.83 1.21 10.16
CA ASN A 34 14.73 0.87 9.26
C ASN A 34 13.58 1.88 9.35
N ALA A 35 13.19 2.33 10.54
CA ALA A 35 12.15 3.33 10.73
C ALA A 35 12.46 4.64 9.98
N LYS A 36 13.72 5.08 9.95
CA LYS A 36 14.16 6.24 9.16
C LYS A 36 13.95 6.01 7.66
N VAL A 37 14.40 4.86 7.14
CA VAL A 37 14.23 4.52 5.71
C VAL A 37 12.76 4.45 5.33
N PHE A 38 11.93 3.80 6.16
CA PHE A 38 10.49 3.72 5.90
C PHE A 38 9.81 5.10 5.95
N LYS A 39 10.23 5.98 6.86
CA LYS A 39 9.74 7.37 6.91
C LYS A 39 10.08 8.13 5.63
N GLU A 40 11.30 8.04 5.14
CA GLU A 40 11.73 8.68 3.89
C GLU A 40 10.93 8.17 2.68
N ARG A 41 10.72 6.85 2.59
CA ARG A 41 9.91 6.22 1.53
C ARG A 41 8.44 6.63 1.60
N ARG A 42 7.86 6.65 2.80
CA ARG A 42 6.50 7.14 3.04
C ARG A 42 6.34 8.58 2.53
N ASP A 43 7.21 9.46 2.98
CA ASP A 43 7.14 10.88 2.65
C ASP A 43 7.29 11.09 1.14
N LEU A 44 8.21 10.36 0.49
CA LEU A 44 8.37 10.36 -0.97
C LEU A 44 7.08 9.95 -1.69
N VAL A 45 6.46 8.82 -1.31
CA VAL A 45 5.26 8.31 -1.98
C VAL A 45 4.08 9.26 -1.78
N VAL A 46 3.88 9.78 -0.56
CA VAL A 46 2.82 10.75 -0.26
C VAL A 46 3.00 12.02 -1.10
N ASP A 47 4.22 12.55 -1.17
CA ASP A 47 4.51 13.78 -1.92
C ASP A 47 4.34 13.59 -3.44
N LEU A 48 4.68 12.42 -3.97
CA LEU A 48 4.50 12.11 -5.40
C LEU A 48 3.02 11.93 -5.75
N LEU A 49 2.28 11.16 -4.97
CA LEU A 49 0.86 10.90 -5.24
C LEU A 49 0.00 12.15 -5.10
N ASN A 50 0.31 13.04 -4.16
CA ASN A 50 -0.43 14.30 -3.99
C ASN A 50 -0.19 15.33 -5.13
N LYS A 51 0.77 15.10 -6.02
CA LYS A 51 0.95 15.88 -7.25
C LYS A 51 0.10 15.39 -8.41
N VAL A 52 -0.50 14.20 -8.27
CA VAL A 52 -1.32 13.59 -9.32
C VAL A 52 -2.75 14.12 -9.23
N PRO A 53 -3.29 14.77 -10.29
CA PRO A 53 -4.67 15.24 -10.30
C PRO A 53 -5.66 14.09 -10.05
N GLY A 54 -6.61 14.31 -9.15
CA GLY A 54 -7.64 13.33 -8.81
C GLY A 54 -7.28 12.35 -7.71
N LEU A 55 -6.03 12.36 -7.23
CA LEU A 55 -5.59 11.59 -6.06
C LEU A 55 -5.45 12.49 -4.82
N HIS A 56 -5.72 11.92 -3.66
CA HIS A 56 -5.41 12.52 -2.38
C HIS A 56 -4.86 11.46 -1.43
N CYS A 57 -3.62 11.63 -0.99
CA CYS A 57 -2.91 10.69 -0.15
C CYS A 57 -2.61 11.32 1.21
N PRO A 58 -3.38 11.00 2.27
CA PRO A 58 -3.05 11.42 3.62
C PRO A 58 -1.75 10.74 4.08
N ARG A 59 -0.97 11.46 4.91
CA ARG A 59 0.27 10.92 5.47
C ARG A 59 -0.05 10.01 6.66
N PRO A 60 0.22 8.69 6.57
CA PRO A 60 0.00 7.79 7.69
C PRO A 60 1.06 7.98 8.79
N GLU A 61 0.68 7.75 10.03
CA GLU A 61 1.62 7.81 11.17
C GLU A 61 2.43 6.52 11.36
N GLY A 62 1.94 5.41 10.81
CA GLY A 62 2.57 4.09 10.96
C GLY A 62 2.34 3.18 9.76
N ALA A 63 2.58 1.89 9.96
CA ALA A 63 2.56 0.83 8.95
C ALA A 63 3.63 1.02 7.85
N PHE A 64 3.49 0.29 6.76
CA PHE A 64 4.39 0.33 5.59
C PHE A 64 3.59 0.48 4.28
N TYR A 65 2.41 1.05 4.35
CA TYR A 65 1.56 1.35 3.18
C TYR A 65 0.88 2.71 3.34
N VAL A 66 0.54 3.32 2.20
CA VAL A 66 -0.33 4.48 2.09
C VAL A 66 -1.71 4.05 1.56
N TYR A 67 -2.72 4.89 1.81
CA TYR A 67 -4.09 4.60 1.44
C TYR A 67 -4.74 5.82 0.75
N PRO A 68 -4.30 6.12 -0.49
CA PRO A 68 -4.80 7.29 -1.20
C PRO A 68 -6.25 7.11 -1.69
N SER A 69 -6.98 8.21 -1.69
CA SER A 69 -8.27 8.32 -2.35
C SER A 69 -8.09 8.53 -3.85
N CYS A 70 -8.91 7.86 -4.66
CA CYS A 70 -9.04 8.07 -6.10
C CYS A 70 -10.39 8.66 -6.49
N ALA A 71 -11.09 9.32 -5.55
CA ALA A 71 -12.41 9.89 -5.77
C ALA A 71 -12.48 10.85 -6.98
N GLY A 72 -11.43 11.63 -7.23
CA GLY A 72 -11.37 12.53 -8.38
C GLY A 72 -11.17 11.87 -9.74
N LEU A 73 -11.03 10.53 -9.76
CA LEU A 73 -10.88 9.74 -11.00
C LEU A 73 -12.13 8.89 -11.31
N ILE A 74 -13.03 8.76 -10.35
CA ILE A 74 -14.30 8.04 -10.56
C ILE A 74 -15.16 8.81 -11.57
N GLY A 75 -15.73 8.09 -12.52
CA GLY A 75 -16.50 8.64 -13.64
C GLY A 75 -15.70 9.03 -14.87
N LYS A 76 -14.36 9.04 -14.80
CA LYS A 76 -13.48 9.25 -15.92
C LYS A 76 -13.40 8.05 -16.85
N LYS A 77 -12.98 8.26 -18.09
CA LYS A 77 -12.83 7.20 -19.10
C LYS A 77 -11.35 6.91 -19.37
N THR A 78 -11.06 5.64 -19.55
CA THR A 78 -9.73 5.20 -20.01
C THR A 78 -9.56 5.54 -21.49
N PRO A 79 -8.31 5.57 -22.03
CA PRO A 79 -8.07 5.74 -23.47
C PRO A 79 -8.77 4.70 -24.37
N LYS A 80 -9.15 3.57 -23.81
CA LYS A 80 -9.92 2.52 -24.50
C LYS A 80 -11.44 2.69 -24.37
N GLY A 81 -11.90 3.78 -23.74
CA GLY A 81 -13.33 4.12 -23.59
C GLY A 81 -14.02 3.46 -22.41
N ALA A 82 -13.35 2.62 -21.61
CA ALA A 82 -13.93 2.03 -20.40
C ALA A 82 -14.05 3.08 -19.29
N MET A 83 -15.18 3.07 -18.56
CA MET A 83 -15.42 3.97 -17.44
C MET A 83 -14.79 3.43 -16.16
N ILE A 84 -14.16 4.27 -15.38
CA ILE A 84 -13.73 3.98 -14.01
C ILE A 84 -14.92 4.22 -13.08
N ALA A 85 -15.70 3.20 -12.79
CA ALA A 85 -16.89 3.30 -11.95
C ALA A 85 -16.60 3.06 -10.47
N SER A 86 -15.48 2.39 -10.14
CA SER A 86 -15.09 2.00 -8.79
C SER A 86 -13.58 2.05 -8.60
N ASP A 87 -13.12 1.92 -7.36
CA ASP A 87 -11.70 1.76 -7.05
C ASP A 87 -11.14 0.40 -7.51
N GLU A 88 -11.99 -0.63 -7.66
CA GLU A 88 -11.60 -1.88 -8.29
C GLU A 88 -11.31 -1.69 -9.79
N ASP A 89 -12.14 -0.94 -10.51
CA ASP A 89 -11.89 -0.60 -11.92
C ASP A 89 -10.60 0.19 -12.07
N PHE A 90 -10.34 1.13 -11.16
CA PHE A 90 -9.09 1.88 -11.15
C PHE A 90 -7.89 0.99 -10.89
N ALA A 91 -7.95 0.09 -9.91
CA ALA A 91 -6.86 -0.86 -9.62
C ALA A 91 -6.57 -1.78 -10.81
N ARG A 92 -7.62 -2.29 -11.48
CA ARG A 92 -7.52 -3.09 -12.70
C ARG A 92 -6.89 -2.29 -13.84
N TYR A 93 -7.34 -1.07 -14.04
CA TYR A 93 -6.78 -0.17 -15.06
C TYR A 93 -5.28 0.08 -14.85
N LEU A 94 -4.83 0.36 -13.63
CA LEU A 94 -3.41 0.55 -13.30
C LEU A 94 -2.58 -0.69 -13.65
N LEU A 95 -3.10 -1.87 -13.34
CA LEU A 95 -2.42 -3.14 -13.65
C LEU A 95 -2.33 -3.36 -15.17
N GLU A 96 -3.41 -3.15 -15.91
CA GLU A 96 -3.46 -3.41 -17.35
C GLU A 96 -2.70 -2.35 -18.18
N ALA A 97 -2.75 -1.10 -17.79
CA ALA A 97 -2.15 0.00 -18.54
C ALA A 97 -0.65 0.17 -18.22
N GLU A 98 -0.26 0.02 -16.98
CA GLU A 98 1.08 0.40 -16.51
C GLU A 98 1.80 -0.72 -15.73
N GLY A 99 1.18 -1.88 -15.54
CA GLY A 99 1.77 -2.99 -14.78
C GLY A 99 1.96 -2.70 -13.29
N VAL A 100 1.16 -1.77 -12.72
CA VAL A 100 1.21 -1.43 -11.30
C VAL A 100 0.10 -2.14 -10.55
N ALA A 101 0.48 -3.09 -9.70
CA ALA A 101 -0.46 -3.83 -8.86
C ALA A 101 -0.73 -3.07 -7.55
N VAL A 102 -1.99 -2.75 -7.30
CA VAL A 102 -2.48 -2.13 -6.06
C VAL A 102 -3.70 -2.90 -5.56
N VAL A 103 -4.09 -2.69 -4.31
CA VAL A 103 -5.30 -3.31 -3.77
C VAL A 103 -6.37 -2.25 -3.62
N HIS A 104 -7.55 -2.49 -4.20
CA HIS A 104 -8.69 -1.58 -4.10
C HIS A 104 -9.21 -1.47 -2.66
N GLY A 105 -9.76 -0.31 -2.31
CA GLY A 105 -10.09 0.05 -0.93
C GLY A 105 -11.34 -0.65 -0.41
N GLU A 106 -12.29 -0.97 -1.26
CA GLU A 106 -13.50 -1.69 -0.87
C GLU A 106 -13.20 -3.02 -0.18
N ALA A 107 -12.11 -3.72 -0.59
CA ALA A 107 -11.64 -4.93 0.07
C ALA A 107 -11.28 -4.73 1.56
N PHE A 108 -11.09 -3.49 1.98
CA PHE A 108 -10.82 -3.09 3.37
C PHE A 108 -11.94 -2.24 3.98
N GLY A 109 -13.09 -2.15 3.32
CA GLY A 109 -14.27 -1.44 3.79
C GLY A 109 -14.22 0.08 3.61
N LEU A 110 -13.34 0.60 2.75
CA LEU A 110 -13.26 2.05 2.48
C LEU A 110 -12.99 2.33 0.99
N ALA A 111 -14.06 2.58 0.23
CA ALA A 111 -14.03 3.08 -1.14
C ALA A 111 -14.25 4.62 -1.16
N PRO A 112 -13.84 5.34 -2.23
CA PRO A 112 -12.99 4.93 -3.33
C PRO A 112 -11.52 5.21 -3.01
N HIS A 113 -10.82 4.19 -2.56
CA HIS A 113 -9.42 4.26 -2.16
C HIS A 113 -8.62 3.10 -2.76
N PHE A 114 -7.29 3.13 -2.63
CA PHE A 114 -6.44 1.99 -2.96
C PHE A 114 -5.21 1.96 -2.06
N ARG A 115 -4.66 0.78 -1.84
CA ARG A 115 -3.52 0.57 -0.96
C ARG A 115 -2.25 0.34 -1.76
N ILE A 116 -1.18 1.06 -1.41
CA ILE A 116 0.17 0.87 -1.93
C ILE A 116 1.11 0.58 -0.76
N SER A 117 1.88 -0.50 -0.85
CA SER A 117 2.99 -0.77 0.06
C SER A 117 4.22 0.03 -0.35
N TYR A 118 4.92 0.64 0.63
CA TYR A 118 6.24 1.25 0.40
C TYR A 118 7.39 0.41 0.99
N ALA A 119 7.13 -0.87 1.25
CA ALA A 119 8.15 -1.82 1.69
C ALA A 119 8.93 -2.42 0.51
N THR A 120 9.44 -1.58 -0.38
CA THR A 120 10.29 -1.93 -1.52
C THR A 120 11.39 -0.88 -1.72
N SER A 121 12.20 -0.98 -2.78
CA SER A 121 13.28 -0.02 -3.04
C SER A 121 12.74 1.38 -3.36
N THR A 122 13.55 2.41 -3.12
CA THR A 122 13.16 3.79 -3.41
C THR A 122 13.01 4.03 -4.92
N GLU A 123 13.81 3.33 -5.72
CA GLU A 123 13.77 3.36 -7.18
C GLU A 123 12.46 2.80 -7.72
N GLU A 124 12.04 1.63 -7.23
CA GLU A 124 10.75 1.01 -7.60
C GLU A 124 9.57 1.88 -7.20
N LEU A 125 9.62 2.54 -6.03
CA LEU A 125 8.57 3.47 -5.61
C LEU A 125 8.46 4.68 -6.53
N ARG A 126 9.58 5.25 -6.97
CA ARG A 126 9.59 6.36 -7.93
C ARG A 126 9.02 5.94 -9.28
N ASP A 127 9.43 4.78 -9.78
CA ASP A 127 8.93 4.24 -11.06
C ASP A 127 7.43 3.96 -10.96
N ALA A 128 6.96 3.29 -9.91
CA ALA A 128 5.54 3.01 -9.70
C ALA A 128 4.71 4.30 -9.62
N CYS A 129 5.15 5.31 -8.86
CA CYS A 129 4.44 6.59 -8.77
C CYS A 129 4.41 7.33 -10.12
N ALA A 130 5.50 7.28 -10.91
CA ALA A 130 5.52 7.86 -12.26
C ALA A 130 4.56 7.15 -13.22
N ARG A 131 4.44 5.82 -13.13
CA ARG A 131 3.46 5.04 -13.90
C ARG A 131 2.04 5.37 -13.49
N ILE A 132 1.75 5.48 -12.19
CA ILE A 132 0.44 5.91 -11.68
C ILE A 132 0.10 7.30 -12.21
N GLU A 133 1.03 8.25 -12.18
CA GLU A 133 0.82 9.58 -12.72
C GLU A 133 0.48 9.55 -14.22
N ARG A 134 1.19 8.78 -15.04
CA ARG A 134 0.88 8.62 -16.47
C ARG A 134 -0.51 8.06 -16.68
N ALA A 135 -0.86 6.99 -15.98
CA ALA A 135 -2.19 6.40 -16.06
C ALA A 135 -3.29 7.41 -15.71
N CYS A 136 -3.14 8.13 -14.59
CA CYS A 136 -4.13 9.14 -14.17
C CYS A 136 -4.27 10.30 -15.16
N ARG A 137 -3.17 10.77 -15.76
CA ARG A 137 -3.19 11.84 -16.77
C ARG A 137 -3.79 11.40 -18.10
N ALA A 138 -3.81 10.11 -18.39
CA ALA A 138 -4.42 9.56 -19.61
C ALA A 138 -5.95 9.39 -19.49
N LEU A 139 -6.53 9.57 -18.30
CA LEU A 139 -7.99 9.50 -18.09
C LEU A 139 -8.67 10.79 -18.52
N GLU A 140 -9.78 10.67 -19.26
CA GLU A 140 -10.61 11.76 -19.81
C GLU A 140 -11.89 11.98 -18.99
#